data_ba10609e36e165b41ca6a6295762ef6f
#
_entry.id   ba10609e36e165b41ca6a6295762ef6f
#
_cell.length_a   1.000
_cell.length_b   1.000
_cell.length_c   1.000
_cell.angle_alpha   90.00
_cell.angle_beta   90.00
_cell.angle_gamma   90.00
#
_symmetry.space_group_name_H-M   'P 1'
#
loop_
_entity.id
_entity.type
_entity.pdbx_description
1 polymer ?
#
loop_
_entity_poly.entity_id
_entity_poly.type
_entity_poly.pdbx_seq_one_letter_code
_entity_poly.pdbx_strand_id
1 'polypeptide(L)'
;MAQAHKGGKLNHKINAYIMGDFFSGKTTLGLQLAKLHDENGEPIRLLVIDCESNGVSFALDELEEDGVDLDNVYTVWTQSLAEVTHYIEQVANGKPLHELGPDGEELDEYVLDAKGRPFVPTAIFLDGATILKMTCQQSLLNLSRKRARVRATRDGLIGEAKAVAIDGAGLEYKDYNSLNFSGQELILDLTGSNVHWIISAREKKETKSVKVGGQIQSVETGKIVSDAFKGAEFNASTVLRLFRDEDDPDTVKMQVLKDRSKTWAVGQIVENPTILDMQPMIDKHSGKDVVIKNTMDQAVETEMKIYQEKAGITETESEEDSTPALDLETLRKDVKKYHSKMNPEQRKQFSDRIKAENIPTSLGKIEDTNILSRVVVIAKEILEAE
;
A
#
# COMPACT_ATOMS: atom_id res chain seq x y z
N MET A 1 1.03 15.31 -20.00
CA MET A 1 -0.18 16.13 -20.25
C MET A 1 -1.38 15.20 -20.42
N ALA A 2 -2.51 15.55 -19.78
CA ALA A 2 -3.76 14.81 -19.97
C ALA A 2 -4.21 14.85 -21.43
N GLN A 3 -4.69 13.71 -21.95
CA GLN A 3 -5.15 13.59 -23.32
C GLN A 3 -6.68 13.45 -23.35
N ALA A 4 -7.31 14.15 -24.27
CA ALA A 4 -8.76 13.99 -24.52
C ALA A 4 -9.00 12.77 -25.42
N HIS A 5 -9.92 11.91 -25.01
CA HIS A 5 -10.34 10.76 -25.78
C HIS A 5 -11.77 10.93 -26.30
N LYS A 6 -12.04 10.46 -27.53
CA LYS A 6 -13.40 10.43 -28.06
C LYS A 6 -14.23 9.43 -27.28
N GLY A 7 -15.43 9.84 -26.83
CA GLY A 7 -16.40 8.94 -26.19
C GLY A 7 -16.71 7.74 -27.11
N GLY A 8 -16.77 6.57 -26.53
CA GLY A 8 -17.01 5.31 -27.24
C GLY A 8 -17.23 4.16 -26.27
N LYS A 9 -17.34 2.94 -26.83
CA LYS A 9 -17.34 1.72 -25.99
C LYS A 9 -15.94 1.50 -25.48
N LEU A 10 -15.77 1.50 -24.17
CA LEU A 10 -14.53 1.21 -23.47
C LEU A 10 -14.62 -0.18 -22.87
N ASN A 11 -13.49 -0.88 -22.79
CA ASN A 11 -13.40 -2.11 -22.02
C ASN A 11 -13.56 -1.78 -20.53
N HIS A 12 -14.51 -2.43 -19.88
CA HIS A 12 -14.70 -2.25 -18.44
C HIS A 12 -13.99 -3.37 -17.71
N LYS A 13 -13.26 -3.04 -16.70
CA LYS A 13 -12.66 -4.01 -15.81
C LYS A 13 -13.53 -4.15 -14.56
N ILE A 14 -13.52 -5.33 -13.95
CA ILE A 14 -14.12 -5.54 -12.63
C ILE A 14 -13.30 -4.75 -11.62
N ASN A 15 -13.94 -3.84 -10.93
CA ASN A 15 -13.33 -3.00 -9.90
C ASN A 15 -14.23 -3.09 -8.67
N ALA A 16 -14.03 -4.13 -7.84
CA ALA A 16 -14.93 -4.44 -6.75
C ALA A 16 -14.27 -4.33 -5.38
N TYR A 17 -15.03 -3.80 -4.44
CA TYR A 17 -14.68 -3.73 -3.03
C TYR A 17 -15.65 -4.61 -2.24
N ILE A 18 -15.14 -5.62 -1.57
CA ILE A 18 -15.93 -6.59 -0.80
C ILE A 18 -15.67 -6.34 0.68
N MET A 19 -16.71 -6.16 1.48
CA MET A 19 -16.60 -6.12 2.93
C MET A 19 -17.50 -7.18 3.56
N GLY A 20 -17.16 -7.63 4.77
CA GLY A 20 -17.98 -8.59 5.51
C GLY A 20 -17.28 -9.08 6.76
N ASP A 21 -18.02 -9.79 7.59
CA ASP A 21 -17.53 -10.39 8.81
C ASP A 21 -16.64 -11.62 8.52
N PHE A 22 -16.09 -12.23 9.56
CA PHE A 22 -15.34 -13.48 9.42
C PHE A 22 -16.23 -14.60 8.81
N PHE A 23 -15.62 -15.52 8.09
CA PHE A 23 -16.32 -16.63 7.40
C PHE A 23 -17.50 -16.24 6.49
N SER A 24 -17.56 -14.98 6.04
CA SER A 24 -18.62 -14.52 5.12
C SER A 24 -18.35 -14.85 3.64
N GLY A 25 -17.26 -15.57 3.30
CA GLY A 25 -16.98 -16.00 1.93
C GLY A 25 -16.22 -14.97 1.07
N LYS A 26 -15.61 -13.93 1.66
CA LYS A 26 -14.87 -12.88 0.90
C LYS A 26 -13.73 -13.45 0.05
N THR A 27 -12.90 -14.28 0.65
CA THR A 27 -11.75 -14.89 -0.01
C THR A 27 -12.21 -15.80 -1.15
N THR A 28 -13.20 -16.67 -0.89
CA THR A 28 -13.79 -17.55 -1.91
C THR A 28 -14.35 -16.75 -3.09
N LEU A 29 -15.13 -15.68 -2.83
CA LEU A 29 -15.69 -14.85 -3.88
C LEU A 29 -14.60 -14.11 -4.69
N GLY A 30 -13.57 -13.61 -4.01
CA GLY A 30 -12.45 -12.91 -4.67
C GLY A 30 -11.63 -13.84 -5.59
N LEU A 31 -11.36 -15.06 -5.13
CA LEU A 31 -10.62 -16.06 -5.89
C LEU A 31 -11.39 -16.57 -7.13
N GLN A 32 -12.72 -16.46 -7.16
CA GLN A 32 -13.50 -16.76 -8.35
C GLN A 32 -13.15 -15.90 -9.58
N LEU A 33 -12.36 -14.81 -9.43
CA LEU A 33 -11.78 -14.12 -10.58
C LEU A 33 -11.01 -15.08 -11.51
N ALA A 34 -10.36 -16.11 -10.95
CA ALA A 34 -9.64 -17.13 -11.73
C ALA A 34 -10.54 -18.01 -12.60
N LYS A 35 -11.86 -18.04 -12.34
CA LYS A 35 -12.83 -18.78 -13.16
C LYS A 35 -13.33 -17.99 -14.36
N LEU A 36 -13.01 -16.69 -14.44
CA LEU A 36 -13.44 -15.83 -15.53
C LEU A 36 -12.48 -15.95 -16.73
N HIS A 37 -12.97 -15.46 -17.86
CA HIS A 37 -12.20 -15.33 -19.09
C HIS A 37 -12.15 -13.87 -19.51
N ASP A 38 -11.05 -13.48 -20.16
CA ASP A 38 -10.91 -12.16 -20.74
C ASP A 38 -11.78 -11.98 -21.99
N GLU A 39 -11.74 -10.80 -22.60
CA GLU A 39 -12.48 -10.47 -23.83
C GLU A 39 -12.10 -11.31 -25.04
N ASN A 40 -11.01 -12.06 -25.01
CA ASN A 40 -10.52 -12.96 -26.05
C ASN A 40 -10.85 -14.43 -25.75
N GLY A 41 -11.49 -14.70 -24.64
CA GLY A 41 -11.78 -16.06 -24.15
C GLY A 41 -10.57 -16.76 -23.51
N GLU A 42 -9.50 -16.02 -23.19
CA GLU A 42 -8.35 -16.56 -22.48
C GLU A 42 -8.65 -16.59 -20.97
N PRO A 43 -8.22 -17.64 -20.22
CA PRO A 43 -8.35 -17.67 -18.77
C PRO A 43 -7.70 -16.46 -18.13
N ILE A 44 -8.33 -15.93 -17.08
CA ILE A 44 -7.75 -14.87 -16.26
C ILE A 44 -6.49 -15.39 -15.55
N ARG A 45 -5.42 -14.61 -15.61
CA ARG A 45 -4.20 -14.81 -14.83
C ARG A 45 -4.29 -13.97 -13.57
N LEU A 46 -4.55 -14.63 -12.45
CA LEU A 46 -4.85 -14.01 -11.17
C LEU A 46 -3.60 -13.88 -10.31
N LEU A 47 -3.25 -12.65 -9.95
CA LEU A 47 -2.32 -12.36 -8.87
C LEU A 47 -3.12 -12.17 -7.57
N VAL A 48 -2.92 -13.04 -6.61
CA VAL A 48 -3.46 -12.93 -5.25
C VAL A 48 -2.42 -12.27 -4.36
N ILE A 49 -2.77 -11.19 -3.70
CA ILE A 49 -1.95 -10.56 -2.66
C ILE A 49 -2.64 -10.82 -1.34
N ASP A 50 -2.15 -11.82 -0.61
CA ASP A 50 -2.71 -12.27 0.66
C ASP A 50 -2.04 -11.58 1.84
N CYS A 51 -2.78 -10.71 2.50
CA CYS A 51 -2.33 -10.00 3.70
C CYS A 51 -2.79 -10.71 5.01
N GLU A 52 -3.73 -11.64 4.92
CA GLU A 52 -4.25 -12.37 6.09
C GLU A 52 -3.52 -13.69 6.38
N SER A 53 -2.72 -14.18 5.42
CA SER A 53 -1.76 -15.31 5.53
C SER A 53 -2.36 -16.69 5.77
N ASN A 54 -3.69 -16.91 5.69
CA ASN A 54 -4.27 -18.22 5.98
C ASN A 54 -5.52 -18.59 5.17
N GLY A 55 -6.16 -17.66 4.47
CA GLY A 55 -7.45 -17.94 3.81
C GLY A 55 -7.31 -18.52 2.41
N VAL A 56 -6.28 -18.11 1.71
CA VAL A 56 -6.11 -18.39 0.28
C VAL A 56 -5.77 -19.85 0.02
N SER A 57 -4.83 -20.44 0.78
CA SER A 57 -4.37 -21.82 0.54
C SER A 57 -5.47 -22.85 0.57
N PHE A 58 -6.41 -22.76 1.51
CA PHE A 58 -7.55 -23.69 1.58
C PHE A 58 -8.54 -23.53 0.41
N ALA A 59 -8.68 -22.29 -0.09
CA ALA A 59 -9.60 -22.01 -1.17
C ALA A 59 -9.00 -22.30 -2.57
N LEU A 60 -7.68 -22.49 -2.69
CA LEU A 60 -7.04 -22.93 -3.93
C LEU A 60 -7.42 -24.37 -4.27
N ASP A 61 -7.51 -25.25 -3.28
CA ASP A 61 -7.94 -26.64 -3.51
C ASP A 61 -9.36 -26.68 -4.10
N GLU A 62 -10.26 -25.82 -3.61
CA GLU A 62 -11.62 -25.68 -4.13
C GLU A 62 -11.64 -25.14 -5.58
N LEU A 63 -10.74 -24.23 -5.92
CA LEU A 63 -10.60 -23.72 -7.30
C LEU A 63 -10.13 -24.82 -8.25
N GLU A 64 -9.19 -25.66 -7.84
CA GLU A 64 -8.70 -26.79 -8.64
C GLU A 64 -9.81 -27.82 -8.87
N GLU A 65 -10.59 -28.16 -7.83
CA GLU A 65 -11.77 -29.05 -7.94
C GLU A 65 -12.81 -28.49 -8.91
N ASP A 66 -12.95 -27.15 -8.99
CA ASP A 66 -13.83 -26.45 -9.93
C ASP A 66 -13.24 -26.35 -11.35
N GLY A 67 -12.05 -26.93 -11.59
CA GLY A 67 -11.41 -27.03 -12.92
C GLY A 67 -10.57 -25.81 -13.31
N VAL A 68 -10.20 -24.97 -12.36
CA VAL A 68 -9.23 -23.88 -12.62
C VAL A 68 -7.82 -24.46 -12.68
N ASP A 69 -7.07 -24.11 -13.71
CA ASP A 69 -5.65 -24.43 -13.80
C ASP A 69 -4.88 -23.48 -12.89
N LEU A 70 -4.30 -24.00 -11.82
CA LEU A 70 -3.60 -23.22 -10.81
C LEU A 70 -2.30 -22.58 -11.31
N ASP A 71 -1.76 -23.00 -12.47
CA ASP A 71 -0.66 -22.30 -13.11
C ASP A 71 -1.08 -20.89 -13.63
N ASN A 72 -2.38 -20.59 -13.60
CA ASN A 72 -2.91 -19.24 -13.84
C ASN A 72 -3.18 -18.45 -12.54
N VAL A 73 -2.78 -18.95 -11.37
CA VAL A 73 -3.01 -18.29 -10.08
C VAL A 73 -1.71 -18.22 -9.28
N TYR A 74 -1.23 -17.03 -9.03
CA TYR A 74 -0.03 -16.81 -8.20
C TYR A 74 -0.36 -16.02 -6.96
N THR A 75 0.25 -16.41 -5.83
CA THR A 75 0.00 -15.78 -4.53
C THR A 75 1.27 -15.16 -3.97
N VAL A 76 1.15 -13.92 -3.54
CA VAL A 76 2.17 -13.18 -2.78
C VAL A 76 1.65 -12.95 -1.37
N TRP A 77 2.44 -13.29 -0.36
CA TRP A 77 2.12 -13.07 1.05
C TRP A 77 2.85 -11.84 1.55
N THR A 78 2.13 -10.76 1.82
CA THR A 78 2.71 -9.56 2.38
C THR A 78 1.70 -8.73 3.18
N GLN A 79 2.17 -8.07 4.22
CA GLN A 79 1.41 -7.08 5.00
C GLN A 79 1.95 -5.65 4.78
N SER A 80 2.85 -5.48 3.83
CA SER A 80 3.48 -4.20 3.50
C SER A 80 2.73 -3.49 2.39
N LEU A 81 2.21 -2.30 2.66
CA LEU A 81 1.56 -1.48 1.63
C LEU A 81 2.53 -1.12 0.50
N ALA A 82 3.80 -0.89 0.82
CA ALA A 82 4.82 -0.58 -0.20
C ALA A 82 5.05 -1.76 -1.16
N GLU A 83 5.10 -3.00 -0.65
CA GLU A 83 5.22 -4.18 -1.50
C GLU A 83 3.95 -4.40 -2.34
N VAL A 84 2.77 -4.21 -1.75
CA VAL A 84 1.49 -4.25 -2.50
C VAL A 84 1.51 -3.27 -3.66
N THR A 85 1.91 -2.01 -3.40
CA THR A 85 2.01 -0.97 -4.44
C THR A 85 3.01 -1.37 -5.52
N HIS A 86 4.16 -1.93 -5.13
CA HIS A 86 5.17 -2.42 -6.08
C HIS A 86 4.59 -3.47 -7.06
N TYR A 87 3.87 -4.48 -6.57
CA TYR A 87 3.22 -5.46 -7.43
C TYR A 87 2.15 -4.86 -8.33
N ILE A 88 1.37 -3.90 -7.82
CA ILE A 88 0.37 -3.19 -8.65
C ILE A 88 1.05 -2.41 -9.77
N GLU A 89 2.18 -1.76 -9.50
CA GLU A 89 2.97 -1.04 -10.51
C GLU A 89 3.56 -1.99 -11.56
N GLN A 90 4.06 -3.15 -11.16
CA GLN A 90 4.52 -4.17 -12.12
C GLN A 90 3.39 -4.58 -13.06
N VAL A 91 2.20 -4.88 -12.51
CA VAL A 91 1.01 -5.24 -13.29
C VAL A 91 0.57 -4.10 -14.21
N ALA A 92 0.54 -2.86 -13.72
CA ALA A 92 0.17 -1.67 -14.48
C ALA A 92 1.10 -1.43 -15.69
N ASN A 93 2.36 -1.84 -15.56
CA ASN A 93 3.35 -1.76 -16.63
C ASN A 93 3.40 -3.02 -17.53
N GLY A 94 2.51 -3.99 -17.31
CA GLY A 94 2.46 -5.24 -18.09
C GLY A 94 3.71 -6.10 -17.94
N LYS A 95 4.39 -6.00 -16.80
CA LYS A 95 5.59 -6.79 -16.52
C LYS A 95 5.21 -8.19 -16.04
N PRO A 96 5.91 -9.23 -16.47
CA PRO A 96 5.74 -10.56 -15.93
C PRO A 96 6.26 -10.62 -14.49
N LEU A 97 5.76 -11.58 -13.71
CA LEU A 97 6.30 -11.89 -12.40
C LEU A 97 7.62 -12.67 -12.54
N HIS A 98 8.53 -12.41 -11.63
CA HIS A 98 9.80 -13.13 -11.51
C HIS A 98 9.69 -14.26 -10.47
N GLU A 99 10.44 -15.32 -10.70
CA GLU A 99 10.68 -16.32 -9.68
C GLU A 99 11.43 -15.69 -8.49
N LEU A 100 11.15 -16.17 -7.29
CA LEU A 100 11.84 -15.70 -6.09
C LEU A 100 12.87 -16.73 -5.63
N GLY A 101 14.07 -16.28 -5.33
CA GLY A 101 15.10 -17.06 -4.68
C GLY A 101 14.78 -17.38 -3.21
N PRO A 102 15.61 -18.22 -2.57
CA PRO A 102 15.40 -18.65 -1.16
C PRO A 102 15.38 -17.49 -0.15
N ASP A 103 16.03 -16.39 -0.46
CA ASP A 103 16.11 -15.19 0.38
C ASP A 103 15.04 -14.13 -0.02
N GLY A 104 14.14 -14.47 -0.96
CA GLY A 104 13.08 -13.61 -1.45
C GLY A 104 13.53 -12.57 -2.48
N GLU A 105 14.76 -12.67 -3.00
CA GLU A 105 15.24 -11.86 -4.11
C GLU A 105 14.60 -12.30 -5.43
N GLU A 106 14.29 -11.35 -6.30
CA GLU A 106 13.81 -11.63 -7.66
C GLU A 106 14.94 -12.25 -8.50
N LEU A 107 14.64 -13.38 -9.15
CA LEU A 107 15.56 -14.06 -10.06
C LEU A 107 15.37 -13.51 -11.49
N ASP A 108 16.31 -13.85 -12.38
CA ASP A 108 16.20 -13.48 -13.80
C ASP A 108 15.13 -14.32 -14.54
N GLU A 109 14.70 -15.45 -13.96
CA GLU A 109 13.68 -16.32 -14.50
C GLU A 109 12.27 -15.77 -14.21
N TYR A 110 11.38 -15.93 -15.21
CA TYR A 110 9.98 -15.57 -15.08
C TYR A 110 9.14 -16.76 -14.59
N VAL A 111 8.19 -16.47 -13.73
CA VAL A 111 7.06 -17.37 -13.46
C VAL A 111 6.30 -17.62 -14.75
N LEU A 112 5.83 -18.84 -14.98
CA LEU A 112 5.13 -19.23 -16.21
C LEU A 112 3.62 -19.47 -15.95
N ASP A 113 2.78 -19.11 -16.93
CA ASP A 113 1.36 -19.44 -16.93
C ASP A 113 1.11 -20.88 -17.42
N ALA A 114 -0.14 -21.35 -17.35
CA ALA A 114 -0.56 -22.68 -17.80
C ALA A 114 -0.23 -23.00 -19.27
N LYS A 115 0.11 -22.01 -20.08
CA LYS A 115 0.55 -22.16 -21.46
C LYS A 115 2.08 -22.07 -21.63
N GLY A 116 2.83 -22.00 -20.53
CA GLY A 116 4.28 -21.86 -20.50
C GLY A 116 4.78 -20.49 -20.98
N ARG A 117 3.98 -19.44 -20.88
CA ARG A 117 4.34 -18.06 -21.20
C ARG A 117 4.70 -17.30 -19.91
N PRO A 118 5.57 -16.28 -19.96
CA PRO A 118 5.79 -15.41 -18.80
C PRO A 118 4.46 -14.91 -18.22
N PHE A 119 4.28 -15.09 -16.91
CA PHE A 119 3.04 -14.79 -16.20
C PHE A 119 2.87 -13.29 -16.05
N VAL A 120 2.03 -12.69 -16.89
CA VAL A 120 1.59 -11.29 -16.76
C VAL A 120 0.18 -11.29 -16.20
N PRO A 121 -0.04 -10.81 -14.96
CA PRO A 121 -1.36 -10.80 -14.35
C PRO A 121 -2.38 -10.00 -15.18
N THR A 122 -3.60 -10.53 -15.31
CA THR A 122 -4.76 -9.84 -15.90
C THR A 122 -5.83 -9.52 -14.86
N ALA A 123 -5.64 -10.02 -13.64
CA ALA A 123 -6.45 -9.67 -12.47
C ALA A 123 -5.61 -9.63 -11.19
N ILE A 124 -6.04 -8.82 -10.22
CA ILE A 124 -5.49 -8.73 -8.87
C ILE A 124 -6.60 -9.00 -7.87
N PHE A 125 -6.35 -9.89 -6.92
CA PHE A 125 -7.16 -10.03 -5.72
C PHE A 125 -6.32 -9.65 -4.50
N LEU A 126 -6.66 -8.54 -3.85
CA LEU A 126 -6.04 -8.10 -2.61
C LEU A 126 -6.90 -8.56 -1.43
N ASP A 127 -6.45 -9.61 -0.74
CA ASP A 127 -7.16 -10.16 0.41
C ASP A 127 -6.63 -9.58 1.71
N GLY A 128 -7.47 -8.81 2.42
CA GLY A 128 -7.17 -8.30 3.75
C GLY A 128 -6.71 -6.84 3.84
N ALA A 129 -7.36 -5.89 3.14
CA ALA A 129 -7.07 -4.46 3.26
C ALA A 129 -7.16 -3.92 4.70
N THR A 130 -7.90 -4.60 5.59
CA THR A 130 -7.91 -4.31 7.03
C THR A 130 -6.55 -4.50 7.67
N ILE A 131 -5.84 -5.57 7.31
CA ILE A 131 -4.49 -5.86 7.82
C ILE A 131 -3.49 -4.82 7.33
N LEU A 132 -3.52 -4.45 6.06
CA LEU A 132 -2.68 -3.37 5.53
C LEU A 132 -2.87 -2.06 6.30
N LYS A 133 -4.13 -1.68 6.55
CA LYS A 133 -4.42 -0.50 7.37
C LYS A 133 -3.83 -0.63 8.78
N MET A 134 -3.97 -1.80 9.43
CA MET A 134 -3.42 -2.03 10.77
C MET A 134 -1.89 -1.91 10.77
N THR A 135 -1.20 -2.45 9.78
CA THR A 135 0.26 -2.34 9.63
C THR A 135 0.68 -0.88 9.46
N CYS A 136 0.00 -0.12 8.60
CA CYS A 136 0.25 1.31 8.42
C CYS A 136 0.01 2.09 9.72
N GLN A 137 -1.09 1.82 10.44
CA GLN A 137 -1.39 2.45 11.72
C GLN A 137 -0.32 2.16 12.75
N GLN A 138 0.15 0.90 12.86
CA GLN A 138 1.20 0.53 13.80
C GLN A 138 2.52 1.22 13.48
N SER A 139 2.87 1.34 12.19
CA SER A 139 4.06 2.06 11.73
C SER A 139 4.01 3.54 12.10
N LEU A 140 2.86 4.20 11.88
CA LEU A 140 2.63 5.60 12.27
C LEU A 140 2.66 5.79 13.79
N LEU A 141 2.14 4.82 14.57
CA LEU A 141 2.21 4.85 16.03
C LEU A 141 3.67 4.76 16.51
N ASN A 142 4.47 3.90 15.92
CA ASN A 142 5.89 3.80 16.23
C ASN A 142 6.64 5.11 15.87
N LEU A 143 6.29 5.76 14.76
CA LEU A 143 6.81 7.08 14.42
C LEU A 143 6.37 8.15 15.43
N SER A 144 5.12 8.12 15.89
CA SER A 144 4.62 9.02 16.93
C SER A 144 5.37 8.86 18.25
N ARG A 145 5.67 7.62 18.66
CA ARG A 145 6.52 7.33 19.82
C ARG A 145 7.94 7.86 19.67
N LYS A 146 8.54 7.76 18.45
CA LYS A 146 9.84 8.38 18.16
C LYS A 146 9.77 9.90 18.32
N ARG A 147 8.74 10.55 17.78
CA ARG A 147 8.50 12.00 17.94
C ARG A 147 8.33 12.38 19.40
N ALA A 148 7.57 11.60 20.19
CA ALA A 148 7.40 11.83 21.64
C ALA A 148 8.71 11.70 22.41
N ARG A 149 9.57 10.74 22.03
CA ARG A 149 10.92 10.58 22.62
C ARG A 149 11.79 11.83 22.41
N VAL A 150 11.78 12.39 21.19
CA VAL A 150 12.53 13.61 20.88
C VAL A 150 11.99 14.78 21.70
N ARG A 151 10.66 14.96 21.76
CA ARG A 151 10.03 16.02 22.59
C ARG A 151 10.38 15.86 24.05
N ALA A 152 10.22 14.66 24.63
CA ALA A 152 10.54 14.39 26.06
C ALA A 152 12.02 14.66 26.37
N THR A 153 12.92 14.34 25.46
CA THR A 153 14.35 14.64 25.63
C THR A 153 14.61 16.14 25.59
N ARG A 154 14.03 16.87 24.64
CA ARG A 154 14.12 18.34 24.53
C ARG A 154 13.57 19.03 25.80
N ASP A 155 12.46 18.50 26.33
CA ASP A 155 11.78 19.05 27.49
C ASP A 155 12.44 18.60 28.83
N GLY A 156 13.59 17.91 28.79
CA GLY A 156 14.39 17.49 29.94
C GLY A 156 13.76 16.38 30.79
N LEU A 157 12.77 15.65 30.26
CA LEU A 157 12.13 14.55 31.00
C LEU A 157 13.09 13.37 31.17
N ILE A 158 13.14 12.78 32.36
CA ILE A 158 13.96 11.62 32.72
C ILE A 158 13.12 10.56 33.43
N GLY A 159 13.65 9.33 33.51
CA GLY A 159 13.05 8.23 34.25
C GLY A 159 11.61 7.92 33.82
N GLU A 160 10.73 7.71 34.79
CA GLU A 160 9.33 7.35 34.61
C GLU A 160 8.54 8.40 33.82
N ALA A 161 8.78 9.71 34.10
CA ALA A 161 8.10 10.78 33.36
C ALA A 161 8.38 10.72 31.85
N LYS A 162 9.61 10.38 31.43
CA LYS A 162 9.98 10.17 30.04
C LYS A 162 9.28 8.93 29.45
N ALA A 163 9.24 7.82 30.19
CA ALA A 163 8.59 6.60 29.75
C ALA A 163 7.09 6.82 29.51
N VAL A 164 6.38 7.45 30.48
CA VAL A 164 4.95 7.78 30.37
C VAL A 164 4.67 8.69 29.15
N ALA A 165 5.51 9.70 28.92
CA ALA A 165 5.36 10.60 27.78
C ALA A 165 5.51 9.87 26.42
N ILE A 166 6.38 8.85 26.35
CA ILE A 166 6.58 8.05 25.14
C ILE A 166 5.44 7.04 24.96
N ASP A 167 5.08 6.32 26.00
CA ASP A 167 4.05 5.28 25.94
C ASP A 167 2.65 5.86 25.75
N GLY A 168 2.40 7.06 26.25
CA GLY A 168 1.16 7.82 26.04
C GLY A 168 1.04 8.45 24.64
N ALA A 169 2.04 8.30 23.77
CA ALA A 169 1.98 8.86 22.41
C ALA A 169 0.93 8.13 21.57
N GLY A 170 -0.03 8.88 21.04
CA GLY A 170 -1.05 8.42 20.10
C GLY A 170 -0.82 8.97 18.70
N LEU A 171 -1.67 8.55 17.75
CA LEU A 171 -1.72 9.13 16.42
C LEU A 171 -2.25 10.56 16.46
N GLU A 172 -1.59 11.46 15.75
CA GLU A 172 -2.04 12.84 15.56
C GLU A 172 -3.02 12.91 14.36
N TYR A 173 -3.79 13.99 14.26
CA TYR A 173 -4.77 14.19 13.17
C TYR A 173 -4.12 14.06 11.78
N LYS A 174 -2.90 14.58 11.60
CA LYS A 174 -2.15 14.45 10.35
C LYS A 174 -1.80 13.01 9.99
N ASP A 175 -1.57 12.14 10.99
CA ASP A 175 -1.26 10.74 10.76
C ASP A 175 -2.49 9.99 10.21
N TYR A 176 -3.69 10.30 10.73
CA TYR A 176 -4.94 9.76 10.17
C TYR A 176 -5.21 10.23 8.75
N ASN A 177 -4.90 11.50 8.43
CA ASN A 177 -5.03 11.99 7.07
C ASN A 177 -4.07 11.26 6.12
N SER A 178 -2.80 11.12 6.49
CA SER A 178 -1.81 10.37 5.71
C SER A 178 -2.28 8.94 5.46
N LEU A 179 -2.76 8.25 6.50
CA LEU A 179 -3.30 6.89 6.38
C LEU A 179 -4.46 6.79 5.38
N ASN A 180 -5.39 7.76 5.44
CA ASN A 180 -6.54 7.78 4.53
C ASN A 180 -6.13 8.07 3.08
N PHE A 181 -5.14 8.95 2.87
CA PHE A 181 -4.59 9.22 1.53
C PHE A 181 -3.95 7.99 0.93
N SER A 182 -3.08 7.28 1.68
CA SER A 182 -2.46 6.04 1.20
C SER A 182 -3.49 4.99 0.78
N GLY A 183 -4.60 4.88 1.51
CA GLY A 183 -5.67 3.95 1.13
C GLY A 183 -6.45 4.38 -0.12
N GLN A 184 -6.63 5.68 -0.35
CA GLN A 184 -7.28 6.17 -1.57
C GLN A 184 -6.35 6.02 -2.78
N GLU A 185 -5.05 6.27 -2.61
CA GLU A 185 -4.02 6.08 -3.62
C GLU A 185 -3.96 4.63 -4.07
N LEU A 186 -3.95 3.67 -3.14
CA LEU A 186 -4.01 2.23 -3.44
C LEU A 186 -5.15 1.88 -4.40
N ILE A 187 -6.37 2.44 -4.19
CA ILE A 187 -7.51 2.18 -5.08
C ILE A 187 -7.32 2.84 -6.45
N LEU A 188 -6.68 4.01 -6.50
CA LEU A 188 -6.39 4.68 -7.76
C LEU A 188 -5.32 3.93 -8.55
N ASP A 189 -4.30 3.38 -7.89
CA ASP A 189 -3.26 2.55 -8.50
C ASP A 189 -3.86 1.26 -9.07
N LEU A 190 -4.68 0.57 -8.29
CA LEU A 190 -5.43 -0.59 -8.77
C LEU A 190 -6.30 -0.25 -9.99
N THR A 191 -6.98 0.88 -9.97
CA THR A 191 -7.79 1.33 -11.11
C THR A 191 -6.90 1.67 -12.32
N GLY A 192 -5.74 2.27 -12.06
CA GLY A 192 -4.74 2.62 -13.05
C GLY A 192 -3.97 1.42 -13.62
N SER A 193 -4.03 0.26 -12.97
CA SER A 193 -3.39 -0.97 -13.45
C SER A 193 -4.04 -1.54 -14.71
N ASN A 194 -5.27 -1.13 -15.02
CA ASN A 194 -6.06 -1.57 -16.20
C ASN A 194 -6.36 -3.07 -16.26
N VAL A 195 -6.28 -3.76 -15.12
CA VAL A 195 -6.68 -5.16 -14.97
C VAL A 195 -7.95 -5.27 -14.12
N HIS A 196 -8.55 -6.45 -14.05
CA HIS A 196 -9.62 -6.71 -13.09
C HIS A 196 -9.06 -6.68 -11.67
N TRP A 197 -9.80 -6.12 -10.72
CA TRP A 197 -9.38 -6.20 -9.33
C TRP A 197 -10.53 -6.33 -8.35
N ILE A 198 -10.27 -7.08 -7.29
CA ILE A 198 -11.12 -7.19 -6.11
C ILE A 198 -10.27 -6.90 -4.88
N ILE A 199 -10.82 -6.17 -3.93
CA ILE A 199 -10.27 -5.97 -2.59
C ILE A 199 -11.24 -6.51 -1.58
N SER A 200 -10.74 -7.29 -0.60
CA SER A 200 -11.49 -7.69 0.58
C SER A 200 -11.13 -6.84 1.80
N ALA A 201 -12.12 -6.62 2.67
CA ALA A 201 -11.94 -5.97 3.97
C ALA A 201 -12.92 -6.55 5.00
N ARG A 202 -12.56 -6.44 6.27
CA ARG A 202 -13.50 -6.74 7.36
C ARG A 202 -14.51 -5.60 7.50
N GLU A 203 -15.68 -5.93 8.01
CA GLU A 203 -16.68 -4.94 8.37
C GLU A 203 -16.65 -4.63 9.87
N LYS A 204 -17.18 -3.48 10.24
CA LYS A 204 -17.42 -3.08 11.62
C LYS A 204 -18.65 -2.21 11.74
N LYS A 205 -19.19 -2.11 12.96
CA LYS A 205 -20.22 -1.12 13.27
C LYS A 205 -19.63 0.29 13.26
N GLU A 206 -20.29 1.21 12.57
CA GLU A 206 -19.90 2.62 12.60
C GLU A 206 -20.18 3.20 13.98
N THR A 207 -19.19 3.92 14.53
CA THR A 207 -19.35 4.69 15.77
C THR A 207 -19.16 6.17 15.53
N LYS A 208 -19.92 7.00 16.25
CA LYS A 208 -19.77 8.46 16.25
C LYS A 208 -19.48 8.95 17.66
N SER A 209 -18.55 9.90 17.76
CA SER A 209 -18.29 10.61 19.01
C SER A 209 -19.38 11.64 19.26
N VAL A 210 -20.12 11.50 20.36
CA VAL A 210 -21.16 12.45 20.81
C VAL A 210 -20.77 13.00 22.15
N LYS A 211 -21.08 14.28 22.37
CA LYS A 211 -20.83 14.93 23.66
C LYS A 211 -22.09 14.77 24.53
N VAL A 212 -22.00 13.96 25.60
CA VAL A 212 -23.08 13.71 26.55
C VAL A 212 -22.59 14.14 27.93
N GLY A 213 -23.30 15.08 28.56
CA GLY A 213 -22.95 15.57 29.91
C GLY A 213 -21.55 16.19 30.02
N GLY A 214 -21.01 16.74 28.91
CA GLY A 214 -19.65 17.32 28.88
C GLY A 214 -18.54 16.32 28.56
N GLN A 215 -18.82 15.02 28.54
CA GLN A 215 -17.87 13.97 28.17
C GLN A 215 -18.11 13.49 26.73
N ILE A 216 -17.02 13.10 26.03
CA ILE A 216 -17.10 12.51 24.70
C ILE A 216 -17.33 11.01 24.86
N GLN A 217 -18.46 10.53 24.34
CA GLN A 217 -18.80 9.11 24.31
C GLN A 217 -18.89 8.63 22.86
N SER A 218 -18.47 7.38 22.61
CA SER A 218 -18.63 6.72 21.33
C SER A 218 -19.99 5.99 21.31
N VAL A 219 -20.84 6.31 20.33
CA VAL A 219 -22.16 5.73 20.17
C VAL A 219 -22.24 5.05 18.81
N GLU A 220 -22.76 3.82 18.76
CA GLU A 220 -23.02 3.10 17.51
C GLU A 220 -24.12 3.81 16.72
N THR A 221 -23.92 3.94 15.40
CA THR A 221 -24.90 4.57 14.49
C THR A 221 -25.89 3.57 13.90
N GLY A 222 -25.67 2.28 14.12
CA GLY A 222 -26.42 1.18 13.50
C GLY A 222 -26.02 0.89 12.05
N LYS A 223 -25.04 1.62 11.49
CA LYS A 223 -24.50 1.35 10.16
C LYS A 223 -23.33 0.41 10.22
N ILE A 224 -23.22 -0.45 9.21
CA ILE A 224 -22.05 -1.29 8.97
C ILE A 224 -21.16 -0.59 7.94
N VAL A 225 -19.86 -0.52 8.20
CA VAL A 225 -18.87 0.11 7.35
C VAL A 225 -17.63 -0.77 7.25
N SER A 226 -16.80 -0.54 6.24
CA SER A 226 -15.53 -1.22 6.10
C SER A 226 -14.58 -0.86 7.25
N ASP A 227 -13.84 -1.85 7.76
CA ASP A 227 -12.74 -1.65 8.71
C ASP A 227 -11.38 -1.60 8.00
N ALA A 228 -11.31 -0.90 6.88
CA ALA A 228 -10.07 -0.62 6.17
C ALA A 228 -9.83 0.90 6.08
N PHE A 229 -9.14 1.35 5.05
CA PHE A 229 -8.89 2.77 4.81
C PHE A 229 -10.19 3.52 4.55
N LYS A 230 -10.42 4.61 5.27
CA LYS A 230 -11.66 5.36 5.19
C LYS A 230 -11.86 5.97 3.79
N GLY A 231 -12.96 5.67 3.17
CA GLY A 231 -13.35 6.22 1.88
C GLY A 231 -12.78 5.47 0.67
N ALA A 232 -11.96 4.43 0.88
CA ALA A 232 -11.43 3.60 -0.20
C ALA A 232 -12.55 3.02 -1.08
N GLU A 233 -13.63 2.56 -0.46
CA GLU A 233 -14.80 1.97 -1.12
C GLU A 233 -15.49 2.93 -2.11
N PHE A 234 -15.34 4.26 -1.95
CA PHE A 234 -15.99 5.21 -2.85
C PHE A 234 -15.44 5.19 -4.28
N ASN A 235 -14.18 4.80 -4.44
CA ASN A 235 -13.54 4.79 -5.76
C ASN A 235 -13.77 3.46 -6.52
N ALA A 236 -14.18 2.38 -5.85
CA ALA A 236 -14.58 1.14 -6.50
C ALA A 236 -15.86 1.33 -7.34
N SER A 237 -15.98 0.60 -8.44
CA SER A 237 -17.19 0.59 -9.29
C SER A 237 -18.33 -0.21 -8.65
N THR A 238 -17.97 -1.28 -7.96
CA THR A 238 -18.91 -2.19 -7.28
C THR A 238 -18.48 -2.32 -5.81
N VAL A 239 -19.45 -2.23 -4.89
CA VAL A 239 -19.24 -2.40 -3.45
C VAL A 239 -20.26 -3.41 -2.92
N LEU A 240 -19.74 -4.49 -2.36
CA LEU A 240 -20.52 -5.65 -1.92
C LEU A 240 -20.28 -5.89 -0.43
N ARG A 241 -21.33 -6.23 0.28
CA ARG A 241 -21.26 -6.69 1.66
C ARG A 241 -21.65 -8.16 1.73
N LEU A 242 -20.75 -9.01 2.19
CA LEU A 242 -21.00 -10.41 2.42
C LEU A 242 -21.32 -10.67 3.89
N PHE A 243 -22.33 -11.48 4.15
CA PHE A 243 -22.75 -11.83 5.48
C PHE A 243 -23.46 -13.19 5.49
N ARG A 244 -23.69 -13.74 6.67
CA ARG A 244 -24.54 -14.89 6.93
C ARG A 244 -25.57 -14.49 7.98
N ASP A 245 -26.80 -14.96 7.85
CA ASP A 245 -27.81 -14.73 8.87
C ASP A 245 -27.62 -15.71 10.04
N GLU A 246 -27.96 -15.29 11.24
CA GLU A 246 -27.89 -16.15 12.43
C GLU A 246 -28.83 -17.38 12.31
N ASP A 247 -29.95 -17.19 11.62
CA ASP A 247 -30.95 -18.26 11.40
C ASP A 247 -30.58 -19.18 10.21
N ASP A 248 -29.64 -18.77 9.35
CA ASP A 248 -29.18 -19.53 8.18
C ASP A 248 -27.67 -19.33 7.98
N PRO A 249 -26.84 -19.92 8.86
CA PRO A 249 -25.40 -19.74 8.86
C PRO A 249 -24.69 -20.46 7.70
N ASP A 250 -25.34 -21.38 7.02
CA ASP A 250 -24.75 -22.14 5.91
C ASP A 250 -24.81 -21.35 4.58
N THR A 251 -25.77 -20.46 4.42
CA THR A 251 -25.94 -19.68 3.21
C THR A 251 -25.16 -18.36 3.27
N VAL A 252 -24.26 -18.16 2.30
CA VAL A 252 -23.61 -16.86 2.10
C VAL A 252 -24.57 -15.91 1.40
N LYS A 253 -24.76 -14.71 1.96
CA LYS A 253 -25.59 -13.65 1.37
C LYS A 253 -24.73 -12.45 1.02
N MET A 254 -25.04 -11.84 -0.12
CA MET A 254 -24.38 -10.65 -0.63
C MET A 254 -25.37 -9.52 -0.77
N GLN A 255 -25.15 -8.43 -0.05
CA GLN A 255 -25.88 -7.18 -0.23
C GLN A 255 -25.10 -6.27 -1.20
N VAL A 256 -25.75 -5.82 -2.25
CA VAL A 256 -25.19 -4.88 -3.23
C VAL A 256 -25.33 -3.45 -2.70
N LEU A 257 -24.23 -2.83 -2.28
CA LEU A 257 -24.22 -1.47 -1.77
C LEU A 257 -24.04 -0.45 -2.90
N LYS A 258 -23.31 -0.83 -3.95
CA LYS A 258 -23.04 -0.02 -5.13
C LYS A 258 -22.73 -0.97 -6.29
N ASP A 259 -23.29 -0.72 -7.45
CA ASP A 259 -22.90 -1.40 -8.68
C ASP A 259 -23.08 -0.49 -9.91
N ARG A 260 -21.96 -0.14 -10.55
CA ARG A 260 -21.94 0.62 -11.81
C ARG A 260 -21.91 -0.30 -13.04
N SER A 261 -21.60 -1.58 -12.87
CA SER A 261 -21.61 -2.56 -13.94
C SER A 261 -23.03 -2.89 -14.43
N LYS A 262 -24.01 -2.67 -13.57
CA LYS A 262 -25.43 -3.04 -13.77
C LYS A 262 -25.64 -4.57 -13.81
N THR A 263 -24.75 -5.33 -13.20
CA THR A 263 -24.89 -6.76 -13.00
C THR A 263 -25.98 -7.04 -11.99
N TRP A 264 -26.00 -6.27 -10.90
CA TRP A 264 -26.99 -6.39 -9.83
C TRP A 264 -27.68 -5.06 -9.55
N ALA A 265 -28.87 -5.12 -8.96
CA ALA A 265 -29.56 -3.92 -8.49
C ALA A 265 -29.01 -3.47 -7.12
N VAL A 266 -28.81 -2.18 -6.93
CA VAL A 266 -28.39 -1.62 -5.64
C VAL A 266 -29.45 -1.92 -4.58
N GLY A 267 -29.04 -2.43 -3.42
CA GLY A 267 -29.90 -2.90 -2.34
C GLY A 267 -30.35 -4.36 -2.48
N GLN A 268 -30.09 -5.01 -3.62
CA GLN A 268 -30.39 -6.45 -3.81
C GLN A 268 -29.59 -7.30 -2.82
N ILE A 269 -30.21 -8.35 -2.33
CA ILE A 269 -29.57 -9.46 -1.59
C ILE A 269 -29.53 -10.65 -2.53
N VAL A 270 -28.37 -11.23 -2.72
CA VAL A 270 -28.11 -12.41 -3.54
C VAL A 270 -27.64 -13.54 -2.62
N GLU A 271 -28.28 -14.69 -2.69
CA GLU A 271 -27.86 -15.89 -1.97
C GLU A 271 -26.82 -16.68 -2.78
N ASN A 272 -25.81 -17.19 -2.11
CA ASN A 272 -24.67 -17.89 -2.72
C ASN A 272 -24.10 -17.15 -3.95
N PRO A 273 -23.64 -15.90 -3.76
CA PRO A 273 -23.20 -15.06 -4.86
C PRO A 273 -22.01 -15.66 -5.58
N THR A 274 -21.94 -15.39 -6.89
CA THR A 274 -20.79 -15.73 -7.71
C THR A 274 -20.31 -14.53 -8.51
N ILE A 275 -18.99 -14.39 -8.65
CA ILE A 275 -18.40 -13.37 -9.49
C ILE A 275 -18.59 -13.66 -11.00
N LEU A 276 -18.97 -14.89 -11.34
CA LEU A 276 -19.26 -15.31 -12.72
C LEU A 276 -20.46 -14.54 -13.31
N ASP A 277 -21.34 -13.99 -12.49
CA ASP A 277 -22.41 -13.10 -12.92
C ASP A 277 -21.88 -11.85 -13.63
N MET A 278 -20.60 -11.50 -13.43
CA MET A 278 -19.93 -10.38 -14.10
C MET A 278 -19.31 -10.76 -15.46
N GLN A 279 -19.20 -12.04 -15.83
CA GLN A 279 -18.67 -12.48 -17.13
C GLN A 279 -19.37 -11.79 -18.33
N PRO A 280 -20.73 -11.66 -18.35
CA PRO A 280 -21.39 -10.97 -19.45
C PRO A 280 -21.00 -9.49 -19.62
N MET A 281 -20.47 -8.85 -18.58
CA MET A 281 -19.92 -7.51 -18.65
C MET A 281 -18.59 -7.52 -19.41
N ILE A 282 -17.76 -8.52 -19.22
CA ILE A 282 -16.49 -8.70 -19.93
C ILE A 282 -16.78 -9.05 -21.41
N ASP A 283 -17.68 -9.99 -21.66
CA ASP A 283 -18.02 -10.48 -23.02
C ASP A 283 -18.66 -9.41 -23.92
N LYS A 284 -19.31 -8.40 -23.36
CA LYS A 284 -19.95 -7.32 -24.12
C LYS A 284 -18.96 -6.38 -24.81
N HIS A 285 -17.68 -6.63 -24.69
CA HIS A 285 -16.66 -5.74 -25.18
C HIS A 285 -16.31 -5.93 -26.66
N SER A 286 -16.35 -4.82 -27.37
CA SER A 286 -15.80 -4.64 -28.69
C SER A 286 -15.10 -3.28 -28.79
N GLY A 287 -14.60 -2.77 -27.67
CA GLY A 287 -14.03 -1.44 -27.59
C GLY A 287 -12.50 -1.45 -27.69
N LYS A 288 -11.94 -0.27 -27.89
CA LYS A 288 -10.51 -0.06 -27.74
C LYS A 288 -10.17 0.04 -26.26
N ASP A 289 -9.10 -0.59 -25.86
CA ASP A 289 -8.55 -0.37 -24.54
C ASP A 289 -8.11 1.09 -24.40
N VAL A 290 -8.67 1.77 -23.42
CA VAL A 290 -8.18 3.07 -22.98
C VAL A 290 -7.41 2.85 -21.70
N VAL A 291 -6.09 3.01 -21.79
CA VAL A 291 -5.24 2.91 -20.62
C VAL A 291 -5.49 4.14 -19.73
N ILE A 292 -6.13 3.91 -18.59
CA ILE A 292 -6.30 4.92 -17.55
C ILE A 292 -5.06 4.82 -16.65
N LYS A 293 -4.24 5.86 -16.62
CA LYS A 293 -3.09 5.91 -15.71
C LYS A 293 -3.46 6.67 -14.46
N ASN A 294 -3.02 6.21 -13.31
CA ASN A 294 -2.96 7.05 -12.14
C ASN A 294 -1.91 8.14 -12.39
N THR A 295 -2.32 9.39 -12.33
CA THR A 295 -1.44 10.55 -12.53
C THR A 295 -1.36 11.41 -11.28
N MET A 296 -1.75 10.86 -10.12
CA MET A 296 -1.87 11.64 -8.89
C MET A 296 -0.53 12.23 -8.47
N ASP A 297 0.56 11.47 -8.51
CA ASP A 297 1.90 11.96 -8.17
C ASP A 297 2.33 13.11 -9.08
N GLN A 298 2.17 12.96 -10.39
CA GLN A 298 2.47 14.02 -11.35
C GLN A 298 1.60 15.28 -11.13
N ALA A 299 0.34 15.08 -10.76
CA ALA A 299 -0.56 16.17 -10.44
C ALA A 299 -0.14 16.88 -9.14
N VAL A 300 0.22 16.12 -8.11
CA VAL A 300 0.73 16.65 -6.83
C VAL A 300 2.00 17.46 -7.05
N GLU A 301 2.97 16.94 -7.80
CA GLU A 301 4.18 17.69 -8.14
C GLU A 301 3.87 19.00 -8.90
N THR A 302 2.94 18.94 -9.85
CA THR A 302 2.52 20.11 -10.62
C THR A 302 1.86 21.15 -9.73
N GLU A 303 0.92 20.74 -8.88
CA GLU A 303 0.26 21.65 -7.94
C GLU A 303 1.24 22.20 -6.90
N MET A 304 2.18 21.39 -6.42
CA MET A 304 3.22 21.83 -5.49
C MET A 304 4.07 22.95 -6.09
N LYS A 305 4.51 22.83 -7.35
CA LYS A 305 5.23 23.89 -8.05
C LYS A 305 4.43 25.18 -8.13
N ILE A 306 3.12 25.09 -8.47
CA ILE A 306 2.23 26.25 -8.51
C ILE A 306 2.10 26.92 -7.13
N TYR A 307 1.99 26.14 -6.05
CA TYR A 307 1.93 26.70 -4.69
C TYR A 307 3.25 27.32 -4.25
N GLN A 308 4.39 26.72 -4.60
CA GLN A 308 5.72 27.27 -4.35
C GLN A 308 5.91 28.61 -5.08
N GLU A 309 5.57 28.69 -6.35
CA GLU A 309 5.61 29.94 -7.13
C GLU A 309 4.73 31.04 -6.50
N LYS A 310 3.50 30.69 -6.11
CA LYS A 310 2.58 31.62 -5.43
C LYS A 310 3.09 32.09 -4.07
N ALA A 311 3.82 31.25 -3.36
CA ALA A 311 4.42 31.57 -2.06
C ALA A 311 5.76 32.32 -2.19
N GLY A 312 6.29 32.50 -3.41
CA GLY A 312 7.59 33.13 -3.66
C GLY A 312 8.76 32.24 -3.23
N ILE A 313 8.54 30.93 -3.07
CA ILE A 313 9.56 29.95 -2.73
C ILE A 313 10.24 29.55 -4.04
N THR A 314 11.50 29.93 -4.23
CA THR A 314 12.31 29.49 -5.37
C THR A 314 12.93 28.13 -5.09
N GLU A 315 13.11 27.30 -6.13
CA GLU A 315 13.64 25.92 -6.02
C GLU A 315 14.98 25.81 -5.24
N THR A 316 15.71 26.92 -5.11
CA THR A 316 16.95 27.01 -4.33
C THR A 316 16.75 26.91 -2.81
N GLU A 317 15.55 27.18 -2.28
CA GLU A 317 15.26 27.09 -0.83
C GLU A 317 14.63 25.75 -0.43
N SER A 318 14.14 24.94 -1.39
CA SER A 318 13.50 23.66 -1.12
C SER A 318 14.44 22.45 -1.11
N GLU A 319 15.67 22.59 -1.63
CA GLU A 319 16.65 21.49 -1.67
C GLU A 319 17.40 21.28 -0.33
N GLU A 320 17.31 22.20 0.64
CA GLU A 320 18.00 22.04 1.92
C GLU A 320 17.22 21.18 2.94
N ASP A 321 15.92 20.91 2.76
CA ASP A 321 15.12 20.16 3.74
C ASP A 321 14.57 18.80 3.25
N SER A 322 14.75 18.46 1.98
CA SER A 322 14.60 17.09 1.49
C SER A 322 15.95 16.39 1.60
N THR A 323 16.23 15.77 2.73
CA THR A 323 17.31 14.79 2.82
C THR A 323 16.98 13.67 1.82
N PRO A 324 17.69 13.55 0.69
CA PRO A 324 17.59 12.34 -0.12
C PRO A 324 17.97 11.19 0.80
N ALA A 325 17.36 10.02 0.64
CA ALA A 325 17.88 8.80 1.24
C ALA A 325 19.35 8.71 0.80
N LEU A 326 20.25 9.12 1.68
CA LEU A 326 21.67 9.22 1.37
C LEU A 326 22.17 7.80 1.17
N ASP A 327 22.35 7.42 -0.09
CA ASP A 327 22.97 6.18 -0.51
C ASP A 327 24.35 6.05 0.15
N LEU A 328 24.67 4.87 0.67
CA LEU A 328 25.93 4.53 1.30
C LEU A 328 27.16 4.93 0.46
N GLU A 329 27.03 4.85 -0.87
CA GLU A 329 28.10 5.19 -1.79
C GLU A 329 28.34 6.70 -1.87
N THR A 330 27.27 7.48 -1.86
CA THR A 330 27.31 8.96 -1.83
C THR A 330 27.93 9.43 -0.51
N LEU A 331 27.50 8.89 0.63
CA LEU A 331 28.08 9.22 1.94
C LEU A 331 29.56 8.89 2.02
N ARG A 332 29.97 7.73 1.47
CA ARG A 332 31.40 7.35 1.41
C ARG A 332 32.21 8.28 0.52
N LYS A 333 31.64 8.77 -0.59
CA LYS A 333 32.28 9.78 -1.45
C LYS A 333 32.45 11.11 -0.72
N ASP A 334 31.44 11.55 0.02
CA ASP A 334 31.49 12.79 0.79
C ASP A 334 32.51 12.73 1.92
N VAL A 335 32.58 11.63 2.69
CA VAL A 335 33.62 11.45 3.70
C VAL A 335 35.00 11.55 3.08
N LYS A 336 35.26 10.89 1.94
CA LYS A 336 36.56 10.96 1.23
C LYS A 336 36.85 12.39 0.76
N LYS A 337 35.85 13.10 0.24
CA LYS A 337 35.95 14.49 -0.23
C LYS A 337 36.36 15.44 0.90
N TYR A 338 35.70 15.36 2.05
CA TYR A 338 36.01 16.20 3.22
C TYR A 338 37.36 15.82 3.84
N HIS A 339 37.63 14.54 4.03
CA HIS A 339 38.91 14.07 4.57
C HIS A 339 40.11 14.47 3.70
N SER A 340 39.96 14.52 2.37
CA SER A 340 41.03 14.95 1.48
C SER A 340 41.39 16.45 1.62
N LYS A 341 40.43 17.28 2.09
CA LYS A 341 40.61 18.70 2.31
C LYS A 341 41.21 19.05 3.67
N MET A 342 41.26 18.08 4.61
CA MET A 342 41.79 18.30 5.95
C MET A 342 43.31 18.39 5.97
N ASN A 343 43.81 19.32 6.77
CA ASN A 343 45.23 19.40 7.14
C ASN A 343 45.61 18.26 8.13
N PRO A 344 46.90 18.03 8.42
CA PRO A 344 47.33 16.95 9.33
C PRO A 344 46.73 17.03 10.75
N GLU A 345 46.53 18.21 11.28
CA GLU A 345 45.98 18.45 12.61
C GLU A 345 44.48 18.15 12.66
N GLN A 346 43.73 18.62 11.64
CA GLN A 346 42.32 18.31 11.45
C GLN A 346 42.04 16.80 11.24
N ARG A 347 42.94 16.09 10.52
CA ARG A 347 42.83 14.61 10.37
C ARG A 347 43.00 13.89 11.70
N LYS A 348 43.88 14.39 12.55
CA LYS A 348 44.06 13.82 13.90
C LYS A 348 42.82 14.06 14.76
N GLN A 349 42.28 15.29 14.76
CA GLN A 349 41.01 15.63 15.45
C GLN A 349 39.84 14.80 14.95
N PHE A 350 39.73 14.58 13.64
CA PHE A 350 38.73 13.73 13.03
C PHE A 350 38.82 12.27 13.52
N SER A 351 40.02 11.70 13.52
CA SER A 351 40.28 10.33 14.01
C SER A 351 39.95 10.19 15.49
N ASP A 352 40.34 11.16 16.31
CA ASP A 352 40.11 11.14 17.76
C ASP A 352 38.60 11.27 18.09
N ARG A 353 37.88 12.10 17.34
CA ARG A 353 36.44 12.29 17.53
C ARG A 353 35.62 11.07 17.10
N ILE A 354 35.99 10.40 15.98
CA ILE A 354 35.39 9.14 15.56
C ILE A 354 35.55 8.07 16.61
N LYS A 355 36.76 7.95 17.20
CA LYS A 355 37.00 6.99 18.28
C LYS A 355 36.21 7.31 19.55
N ALA A 356 36.10 8.59 19.90
CA ALA A 356 35.35 9.02 21.07
C ALA A 356 33.85 8.71 20.95
N GLU A 357 33.30 8.72 19.73
CA GLU A 357 31.91 8.35 19.46
C GLU A 357 31.72 6.83 19.20
N ASN A 358 32.75 5.99 19.42
CA ASN A 358 32.75 4.54 19.19
C ASN A 358 32.39 4.16 17.73
N ILE A 359 32.73 5.00 16.78
CA ILE A 359 32.50 4.73 15.34
C ILE A 359 33.70 3.91 14.80
N PRO A 360 33.46 2.85 14.01
CA PRO A 360 34.54 2.07 13.42
C PRO A 360 35.45 2.92 12.54
N THR A 361 36.76 2.84 12.76
CA THR A 361 37.75 3.61 11.97
C THR A 361 37.87 3.12 10.52
N SER A 362 37.41 1.91 10.23
CA SER A 362 37.35 1.34 8.87
C SER A 362 36.07 1.78 8.16
N LEU A 363 36.02 3.02 7.71
CA LEU A 363 34.85 3.67 7.11
C LEU A 363 34.25 2.91 5.91
N GLY A 364 35.06 2.13 5.19
CA GLY A 364 34.61 1.30 4.06
C GLY A 364 33.76 0.10 4.47
N LYS A 365 33.76 -0.27 5.75
CA LYS A 365 33.00 -1.41 6.30
C LYS A 365 31.74 -1.00 7.06
N ILE A 366 31.44 0.31 7.11
CA ILE A 366 30.22 0.82 7.75
C ILE A 366 29.08 0.67 6.75
N GLU A 367 28.09 -0.15 7.09
CA GLU A 367 26.87 -0.40 6.28
C GLU A 367 25.66 0.38 6.80
N ASP A 368 25.77 1.04 7.97
CA ASP A 368 24.73 1.88 8.55
C ASP A 368 24.84 3.31 8.03
N THR A 369 23.79 3.75 7.28
CA THR A 369 23.68 5.09 6.72
C THR A 369 23.67 6.18 7.79
N ASN A 370 23.11 5.93 8.98
CA ASN A 370 23.07 6.89 10.07
C ASN A 370 24.48 7.13 10.63
N ILE A 371 25.26 6.06 10.78
CA ILE A 371 26.66 6.16 11.25
C ILE A 371 27.50 6.91 10.24
N LEU A 372 27.37 6.62 8.93
CA LEU A 372 28.11 7.34 7.89
C LEU A 372 27.67 8.80 7.76
N SER A 373 26.39 9.10 7.90
CA SER A 373 25.90 10.49 7.95
C SER A 373 26.50 11.26 9.11
N ARG A 374 26.61 10.63 10.30
CA ARG A 374 27.28 11.21 11.45
C ARG A 374 28.75 11.51 11.19
N VAL A 375 29.47 10.59 10.52
CA VAL A 375 30.86 10.79 10.10
C VAL A 375 31.01 11.98 9.15
N VAL A 376 30.10 12.18 8.20
CA VAL A 376 30.10 13.35 7.30
C VAL A 376 29.91 14.65 8.09
N VAL A 377 28.99 14.67 9.08
CA VAL A 377 28.77 15.82 9.95
C VAL A 377 30.03 16.17 10.73
N ILE A 378 30.68 15.18 11.37
CA ILE A 378 31.95 15.38 12.08
C ILE A 378 33.03 15.95 11.16
N ALA A 379 33.11 15.46 9.94
CA ALA A 379 34.09 15.93 8.97
C ALA A 379 33.84 17.40 8.55
N LYS A 380 32.58 17.81 8.39
CA LYS A 380 32.19 19.20 8.11
C LYS A 380 32.51 20.11 9.27
N GLU A 381 32.08 19.75 10.50
CA GLU A 381 32.31 20.54 11.71
C GLU A 381 33.81 20.83 11.94
N ILE A 382 34.69 19.87 11.65
CA ILE A 382 36.13 20.06 11.80
C ILE A 382 36.73 20.97 10.71
N LEU A 383 36.17 20.93 9.50
CA LEU A 383 36.61 21.83 8.42
C LEU A 383 36.12 23.27 8.59
N GLU A 384 34.98 23.46 9.25
CA GLU A 384 34.34 24.78 9.48
C GLU A 384 34.80 25.44 10.81
N ALA A 385 35.46 24.68 11.68
CA ALA A 385 36.02 25.18 12.94
C ALA A 385 37.39 25.88 12.70
N GLU A 386 37.40 27.01 11.98
CA GLU A 386 38.52 27.96 11.90
C GLU A 386 38.36 29.11 12.91
#